data_86bc6a2d5c8036a927f31943231efd96
#
_entry.id   86bc6a2d5c8036a927f31943231efd96
#
_cell.length_a   1.000
_cell.length_b   1.000
_cell.length_c   1.000
_cell.angle_alpha   90.00
_cell.angle_beta   90.00
_cell.angle_gamma   90.00
#
_symmetry.space_group_name_H-M   'P 1'
#
loop_
_entity.id
_entity.type
_entity.pdbx_description
1 polymer ?
#
loop_
_entity_poly.entity_id
_entity_poly.type
_entity_poly.pdbx_seq_one_letter_code
_entity_poly.pdbx_strand_id
1 'polypeptide(L)'
;LKDLKRLWLISLFVKLILAALIPLSADEAYYWVWSHRLQLSYFDHPPMVAWLFSLGHFLEPFMNAVRWPAVFLGHAAIWVGIKLLQKHLDIEKIRTWIYLVLFSPLLGFGSLIVTPDLPVIFFWLLSLYCLDQVLEKKDLNSYAAFGAALGLGFCAKYHIVLFVPCLLLYLFLEKKWNTVNWKWVPATLITGLLFCLPVILWNYQNDFASFKFQLEHGLERPHYDPEWTISYVLAQILIIFPVVLWAALKVKPANPVRFMIYFAWLPLLFFLGTSFKALVEANWPIIAYPAVFMLAAMHPRMAQWKKYYIGFFGAITAAALVILLVPQFRTLNPKISEPFDFQNLAQETAKYQPLYGDSYQMSSSLWYFSKTPVFKLKDISRFDFFDTLPEAKPAGNKFYLVKHEGNGLPQWLSEQQWTYQEIKKIAPDFVVLEFTRP
;
A
#
# COMPACT_ATOMS: atom_id res chain seq x y z
N LEU A 1 -18.08 11.11 -21.84
CA LEU A 1 -17.10 11.71 -20.93
C LEU A 1 -17.74 12.44 -19.73
N LYS A 2 -18.83 13.22 -19.91
CA LYS A 2 -19.53 13.89 -18.81
C LYS A 2 -19.98 12.90 -17.73
N ASP A 3 -20.59 11.76 -18.12
CA ASP A 3 -21.06 10.74 -17.18
C ASP A 3 -19.90 10.05 -16.44
N LEU A 4 -18.79 9.77 -17.14
CA LEU A 4 -17.60 9.19 -16.50
C LEU A 4 -16.98 10.15 -15.49
N LYS A 5 -16.91 11.45 -15.82
CA LYS A 5 -16.45 12.49 -14.89
C LYS A 5 -17.36 12.59 -13.67
N ARG A 6 -18.69 12.54 -13.87
CA ARG A 6 -19.65 12.56 -12.76
C ARG A 6 -19.48 11.35 -11.85
N LEU A 7 -19.34 10.14 -12.41
CA LEU A 7 -19.11 8.91 -11.65
C LEU A 7 -17.80 9.01 -10.85
N TRP A 8 -16.72 9.50 -11.47
CA TRP A 8 -15.44 9.70 -10.82
C TRP A 8 -15.55 10.69 -9.66
N LEU A 9 -16.19 11.85 -9.84
CA LEU A 9 -16.36 12.85 -8.78
C LEU A 9 -17.21 12.34 -7.60
N ILE A 10 -18.33 11.64 -7.89
CA ILE A 10 -19.20 11.09 -6.84
C ILE A 10 -18.43 10.03 -6.04
N SER A 11 -17.74 9.11 -6.70
CA SER A 11 -16.98 8.06 -6.00
C SER A 11 -15.79 8.62 -5.22
N LEU A 12 -15.14 9.69 -5.69
CA LEU A 12 -14.12 10.42 -4.92
C LEU A 12 -14.71 10.99 -3.64
N PHE A 13 -15.82 11.72 -3.77
CA PHE A 13 -16.48 12.37 -2.62
C PHE A 13 -16.89 11.34 -1.55
N VAL A 14 -17.48 10.22 -1.97
CA VAL A 14 -17.83 9.11 -1.07
C VAL A 14 -16.57 8.55 -0.38
N LYS A 15 -15.50 8.32 -1.14
CA LYS A 15 -14.24 7.82 -0.57
C LYS A 15 -13.63 8.77 0.47
N LEU A 16 -13.63 10.07 0.21
CA LEU A 16 -13.09 11.07 1.15
C LEU A 16 -13.91 11.10 2.45
N ILE A 17 -15.24 11.03 2.37
CA ILE A 17 -16.10 10.95 3.56
C ILE A 17 -15.79 9.66 4.35
N LEU A 18 -15.80 8.49 3.69
CA LEU A 18 -15.52 7.22 4.36
C LEU A 18 -14.13 7.19 4.98
N ALA A 19 -13.13 7.70 4.26
CA ALA A 19 -11.75 7.80 4.76
C ALA A 19 -11.64 8.71 5.99
N ALA A 20 -12.44 9.77 6.11
CA ALA A 20 -12.47 10.59 7.32
C ALA A 20 -13.17 9.90 8.51
N LEU A 21 -14.19 9.08 8.24
CA LEU A 21 -14.97 8.39 9.28
C LEU A 21 -14.26 7.16 9.87
N ILE A 22 -13.48 6.44 9.06
CA ILE A 22 -12.78 5.22 9.47
C ILE A 22 -11.50 5.62 10.24
N PRO A 23 -11.22 5.07 11.44
CA PRO A 23 -9.98 5.35 12.16
C PRO A 23 -8.76 4.89 11.36
N LEU A 24 -7.58 5.47 11.63
CA LEU A 24 -6.34 5.00 11.03
C LEU A 24 -6.05 3.58 11.51
N SER A 25 -5.65 2.72 10.58
CA SER A 25 -5.04 1.44 10.92
C SER A 25 -3.68 1.64 11.58
N ALA A 26 -3.16 0.61 12.24
CA ALA A 26 -1.86 0.69 12.89
C ALA A 26 -0.72 1.02 11.91
N ASP A 27 -0.76 0.46 10.70
CA ASP A 27 0.23 0.79 9.65
C ASP A 27 0.09 2.23 9.16
N GLU A 28 -1.13 2.77 9.03
CA GLU A 28 -1.33 4.17 8.67
C GLU A 28 -0.81 5.11 9.77
N ALA A 29 -1.04 4.77 11.04
CA ALA A 29 -0.48 5.51 12.16
C ALA A 29 1.06 5.50 12.13
N TYR A 30 1.67 4.39 11.70
CA TYR A 30 3.11 4.28 11.51
C TYR A 30 3.63 5.19 10.38
N TYR A 31 2.96 5.24 9.24
CA TYR A 31 3.32 6.16 8.15
C TYR A 31 3.04 7.62 8.52
N TRP A 32 2.05 7.88 9.35
CA TRP A 32 1.82 9.21 9.94
C TRP A 32 2.98 9.62 10.87
N VAL A 33 3.52 8.72 11.69
CA VAL A 33 4.73 8.98 12.48
C VAL A 33 5.92 9.31 11.58
N TRP A 34 6.12 8.58 10.48
CA TRP A 34 7.15 8.90 9.50
C TRP A 34 7.02 10.32 8.93
N SER A 35 5.78 10.77 8.70
CA SER A 35 5.53 12.10 8.17
C SER A 35 5.94 13.24 9.11
N HIS A 36 6.11 12.98 10.40
CA HIS A 36 6.66 13.89 11.39
C HIS A 36 8.20 13.84 11.48
N ARG A 37 8.82 12.87 10.84
CA ARG A 37 10.27 12.63 10.79
C ARG A 37 10.69 12.31 9.37
N LEU A 38 10.44 13.25 8.43
CA LEU A 38 10.68 13.04 7.01
C LEU A 38 12.14 12.66 6.72
N GLN A 39 12.29 11.55 6.00
CA GLN A 39 13.55 11.05 5.48
C GLN A 39 13.46 10.86 3.95
N LEU A 40 14.61 10.66 3.32
CA LEU A 40 14.67 10.37 1.88
C LEU A 40 14.08 9.00 1.52
N SER A 41 14.12 8.05 2.47
CA SER A 41 13.43 6.75 2.43
C SER A 41 13.35 6.21 3.86
N TYR A 42 12.79 4.99 4.02
CA TYR A 42 12.65 4.33 5.32
C TYR A 42 13.07 2.87 5.21
N PHE A 43 13.26 2.21 6.35
CA PHE A 43 13.68 0.82 6.40
C PHE A 43 12.68 -0.12 5.73
N ASP A 44 11.39 0.01 6.07
CA ASP A 44 10.34 -0.90 5.59
C ASP A 44 9.90 -0.61 4.15
N HIS A 45 9.78 0.68 3.76
CA HIS A 45 9.23 1.10 2.46
C HIS A 45 9.82 2.44 1.98
N PRO A 46 9.69 2.74 0.67
CA PRO A 46 10.01 4.05 0.11
C PRO A 46 9.15 5.19 0.71
N PRO A 47 9.53 6.47 0.53
CA PRO A 47 9.05 7.60 1.34
C PRO A 47 7.66 8.15 0.96
N MET A 48 7.05 7.74 -0.16
CA MET A 48 5.88 8.40 -0.74
C MET A 48 4.69 8.48 0.22
N VAL A 49 4.44 7.43 1.02
CA VAL A 49 3.34 7.44 2.01
C VAL A 49 3.56 8.49 3.09
N ALA A 50 4.81 8.67 3.57
CA ALA A 50 5.15 9.72 4.53
C ALA A 50 4.95 11.13 3.93
N TRP A 51 5.34 11.33 2.67
CA TRP A 51 5.12 12.60 1.97
C TRP A 51 3.62 12.92 1.83
N LEU A 52 2.79 11.91 1.51
CA LEU A 52 1.35 12.09 1.38
C LEU A 52 0.67 12.40 2.72
N PHE A 53 1.09 11.76 3.83
CA PHE A 53 0.63 12.13 5.17
C PHE A 53 1.09 13.53 5.57
N SER A 54 2.34 13.91 5.27
CA SER A 54 2.86 15.26 5.54
C SER A 54 2.04 16.34 4.83
N LEU A 55 1.66 16.10 3.57
CA LEU A 55 0.74 16.98 2.84
C LEU A 55 -0.65 17.05 3.47
N GLY A 56 -1.02 16.11 4.32
CA GLY A 56 -2.30 16.05 5.01
C GLY A 56 -2.31 16.67 6.41
N HIS A 57 -1.18 17.10 6.97
CA HIS A 57 -1.11 17.58 8.36
C HIS A 57 -2.09 18.72 8.66
N PHE A 58 -2.31 19.64 7.72
CA PHE A 58 -3.29 20.73 7.89
C PHE A 58 -4.74 20.25 8.00
N LEU A 59 -5.02 18.99 7.67
CA LEU A 59 -6.33 18.34 7.77
C LEU A 59 -6.51 17.55 9.08
N GLU A 60 -5.49 17.42 9.91
CA GLU A 60 -5.56 16.68 11.18
C GLU A 60 -6.69 17.11 12.14
N PRO A 61 -7.10 18.40 12.19
CA PRO A 61 -8.26 18.80 12.98
C PRO A 61 -9.59 18.20 12.52
N PHE A 62 -9.66 17.66 11.31
CA PHE A 62 -10.88 17.13 10.72
C PHE A 62 -10.91 15.60 10.75
N MET A 63 -11.12 15.00 11.91
CA MET A 63 -11.19 13.54 12.09
C MET A 63 -9.92 12.84 11.53
N ASN A 64 -10.09 11.85 10.63
CA ASN A 64 -8.98 11.13 10.01
C ASN A 64 -8.65 11.66 8.59
N ALA A 65 -9.00 12.92 8.29
CA ALA A 65 -8.81 13.51 6.95
C ALA A 65 -7.33 13.72 6.58
N VAL A 66 -6.40 13.56 7.51
CA VAL A 66 -4.96 13.57 7.24
C VAL A 66 -4.55 12.63 6.09
N ARG A 67 -5.32 11.57 5.83
CA ARG A 67 -5.11 10.63 4.73
C ARG A 67 -5.64 11.08 3.35
N TRP A 68 -6.41 12.16 3.28
CA TRP A 68 -7.06 12.60 2.03
C TRP A 68 -6.10 12.81 0.86
N PRO A 69 -4.88 13.38 1.00
CA PRO A 69 -3.96 13.50 -0.14
C PRO A 69 -3.64 12.16 -0.77
N ALA A 70 -3.44 11.12 0.03
CA ALA A 70 -3.18 9.77 -0.45
C ALA A 70 -4.41 9.16 -1.13
N VAL A 71 -5.58 9.26 -0.51
CA VAL A 71 -6.86 8.78 -1.08
C VAL A 71 -7.17 9.49 -2.41
N PHE A 72 -6.92 10.80 -2.49
CA PHE A 72 -7.06 11.56 -3.73
C PHE A 72 -6.12 11.05 -4.81
N LEU A 73 -4.84 10.84 -4.50
CA LEU A 73 -3.86 10.30 -5.46
C LEU A 73 -4.26 8.91 -5.96
N GLY A 74 -4.64 8.00 -5.06
CA GLY A 74 -5.11 6.67 -5.42
C GLY A 74 -6.38 6.70 -6.29
N HIS A 75 -7.30 7.64 -6.01
CA HIS A 75 -8.49 7.82 -6.83
C HIS A 75 -8.18 8.47 -8.19
N ALA A 76 -7.18 9.35 -8.26
CA ALA A 76 -6.68 9.92 -9.51
C ALA A 76 -6.15 8.85 -10.48
N ALA A 77 -5.69 7.71 -9.97
CA ALA A 77 -5.32 6.54 -10.78
C ALA A 77 -6.46 6.10 -11.73
N ILE A 78 -7.71 6.16 -11.27
CA ILE A 78 -8.89 5.85 -12.11
C ILE A 78 -9.00 6.84 -13.28
N TRP A 79 -8.72 8.13 -13.03
CA TRP A 79 -8.75 9.14 -14.08
C TRP A 79 -7.65 8.93 -15.13
N VAL A 80 -6.45 8.57 -14.68
CA VAL A 80 -5.34 8.19 -15.59
C VAL A 80 -5.73 6.97 -16.44
N GLY A 81 -6.34 5.94 -15.83
CA GLY A 81 -6.85 4.78 -16.53
C GLY A 81 -7.94 5.15 -17.57
N ILE A 82 -8.87 6.06 -17.23
CA ILE A 82 -9.85 6.59 -18.20
C ILE A 82 -9.13 7.24 -19.38
N LYS A 83 -8.10 8.07 -19.12
CA LYS A 83 -7.33 8.75 -20.17
C LYS A 83 -6.56 7.79 -21.07
N LEU A 84 -6.05 6.70 -20.51
CA LEU A 84 -5.44 5.63 -21.30
C LEU A 84 -6.48 4.92 -22.16
N LEU A 85 -7.59 4.49 -21.56
CA LEU A 85 -8.58 3.63 -22.22
C LEU A 85 -9.43 4.38 -23.27
N GLN A 86 -9.72 5.67 -23.08
CA GLN A 86 -10.57 6.46 -23.99
C GLN A 86 -10.01 6.56 -25.42
N LYS A 87 -8.72 6.31 -25.61
CA LYS A 87 -8.10 6.26 -26.93
C LYS A 87 -8.37 4.94 -27.67
N HIS A 88 -8.72 3.90 -26.95
CA HIS A 88 -8.67 2.52 -27.44
C HIS A 88 -9.99 1.77 -27.28
N LEU A 89 -10.84 2.17 -26.36
CA LEU A 89 -12.06 1.47 -26.00
C LEU A 89 -13.29 2.38 -26.07
N ASP A 90 -14.44 1.77 -26.32
CA ASP A 90 -15.73 2.46 -26.24
C ASP A 90 -16.10 2.77 -24.78
N ILE A 91 -17.04 3.69 -24.62
CA ILE A 91 -17.44 4.24 -23.32
C ILE A 91 -18.03 3.18 -22.38
N GLU A 92 -18.69 2.16 -22.91
CA GLU A 92 -19.31 1.10 -22.10
C GLU A 92 -18.26 0.17 -21.49
N LYS A 93 -17.19 -0.15 -22.24
CA LYS A 93 -16.05 -0.89 -21.71
C LYS A 93 -15.29 -0.09 -20.65
N ILE A 94 -15.08 1.23 -20.88
CA ILE A 94 -14.46 2.12 -19.88
C ILE A 94 -15.31 2.17 -18.61
N ARG A 95 -16.63 2.33 -18.74
CA ARG A 95 -17.56 2.31 -17.61
C ARG A 95 -17.50 0.98 -16.86
N THR A 96 -17.44 -0.13 -17.59
CA THR A 96 -17.29 -1.47 -17.00
C THR A 96 -16.00 -1.59 -16.21
N TRP A 97 -14.87 -1.15 -16.77
CA TRP A 97 -13.59 -1.10 -16.06
C TRP A 97 -13.65 -0.28 -14.78
N ILE A 98 -14.27 0.92 -14.81
CA ILE A 98 -14.42 1.76 -13.61
C ILE A 98 -15.19 1.02 -12.50
N TYR A 99 -16.29 0.34 -12.85
CA TYR A 99 -17.04 -0.44 -11.86
C TYR A 99 -16.22 -1.60 -11.29
N LEU A 100 -15.42 -2.31 -12.10
CA LEU A 100 -14.54 -3.34 -11.60
C LEU A 100 -13.50 -2.79 -10.63
N VAL A 101 -12.92 -1.62 -10.92
CA VAL A 101 -11.97 -0.94 -10.02
C VAL A 101 -12.65 -0.47 -8.74
N LEU A 102 -13.79 0.22 -8.84
CA LEU A 102 -14.47 0.81 -7.69
C LEU A 102 -15.01 -0.24 -6.70
N PHE A 103 -15.45 -1.39 -7.19
CA PHE A 103 -15.96 -2.47 -6.36
C PHE A 103 -14.92 -3.54 -6.03
N SER A 104 -13.69 -3.40 -6.52
CA SER A 104 -12.58 -4.27 -6.11
C SER A 104 -12.28 -4.14 -4.62
N PRO A 105 -12.11 -5.26 -3.90
CA PRO A 105 -11.77 -5.19 -2.48
C PRO A 105 -10.47 -4.43 -2.23
N LEU A 106 -9.46 -4.56 -3.10
CA LEU A 106 -8.17 -3.87 -2.94
C LEU A 106 -8.14 -2.47 -3.57
N LEU A 107 -8.60 -2.31 -4.84
CA LEU A 107 -8.54 -1.02 -5.53
C LEU A 107 -9.71 -0.09 -5.17
N GLY A 108 -10.84 -0.66 -4.76
CA GLY A 108 -12.04 0.08 -4.36
C GLY A 108 -12.04 0.40 -2.87
N PHE A 109 -12.40 -0.56 -2.04
CA PHE A 109 -12.49 -0.41 -0.58
C PHE A 109 -11.10 -0.27 0.06
N GLY A 110 -10.14 -1.11 -0.31
CA GLY A 110 -8.78 -1.05 0.21
C GLY A 110 -8.08 0.28 -0.03
N SER A 111 -8.48 1.04 -1.07
CA SER A 111 -7.95 2.38 -1.32
C SER A 111 -8.44 3.47 -0.33
N LEU A 112 -9.27 3.12 0.66
CA LEU A 112 -9.59 3.98 1.79
C LEU A 112 -8.49 3.97 2.85
N ILE A 113 -7.64 2.93 2.86
CA ILE A 113 -6.53 2.73 3.78
C ILE A 113 -5.23 3.08 3.06
N VAL A 114 -4.41 3.92 3.68
CA VAL A 114 -3.15 4.38 3.07
C VAL A 114 -2.05 3.35 3.30
N THR A 115 -1.68 2.70 2.22
CA THR A 115 -0.52 1.81 2.14
C THR A 115 0.36 2.22 0.96
N PRO A 116 1.59 1.74 0.83
CA PRO A 116 2.42 1.94 -0.37
C PRO A 116 1.78 1.49 -1.69
N ASP A 117 0.76 0.61 -1.61
CA ASP A 117 0.00 0.16 -2.78
C ASP A 117 -0.79 1.28 -3.44
N LEU A 118 -1.28 2.22 -2.66
CA LEU A 118 -2.14 3.29 -3.15
C LEU A 118 -1.40 4.23 -4.11
N PRO A 119 -0.25 4.83 -3.77
CA PRO A 119 0.54 5.61 -4.72
C PRO A 119 1.17 4.78 -5.84
N VAL A 120 1.58 3.53 -5.61
CA VAL A 120 2.17 2.73 -6.70
C VAL A 120 1.17 2.42 -7.80
N ILE A 121 -0.10 2.19 -7.49
CA ILE A 121 -1.16 2.00 -8.50
C ILE A 121 -1.34 3.25 -9.36
N PHE A 122 -1.28 4.43 -8.76
CA PHE A 122 -1.31 5.68 -9.53
C PHE A 122 -0.12 5.77 -10.50
N PHE A 123 1.10 5.57 -10.02
CA PHE A 123 2.30 5.65 -10.87
C PHE A 123 2.40 4.49 -11.86
N TRP A 124 1.88 3.31 -11.53
CA TRP A 124 1.76 2.21 -12.47
C TRP A 124 0.87 2.55 -13.66
N LEU A 125 -0.34 3.05 -13.40
CA LEU A 125 -1.26 3.50 -14.45
C LEU A 125 -0.72 4.72 -15.21
N LEU A 126 -0.06 5.66 -14.51
CA LEU A 126 0.60 6.80 -15.15
C LEU A 126 1.73 6.33 -16.08
N SER A 127 2.52 5.34 -15.66
CA SER A 127 3.57 4.74 -16.50
C SER A 127 2.99 4.03 -17.72
N LEU A 128 1.86 3.32 -17.57
CA LEU A 128 1.15 2.72 -18.72
C LEU A 128 0.64 3.79 -19.70
N TYR A 129 0.08 4.89 -19.18
CA TYR A 129 -0.34 6.02 -19.99
C TYR A 129 0.84 6.70 -20.70
N CYS A 130 1.95 6.93 -19.99
CA CYS A 130 3.17 7.49 -20.58
C CYS A 130 3.79 6.53 -21.62
N LEU A 131 3.77 5.22 -21.39
CA LEU A 131 4.22 4.24 -22.37
C LEU A 131 3.38 4.31 -23.67
N ASP A 132 2.06 4.43 -23.55
CA ASP A 132 1.19 4.63 -24.70
C ASP A 132 1.57 5.93 -25.47
N GLN A 133 1.90 7.03 -24.78
CA GLN A 133 2.40 8.27 -25.40
C GLN A 133 3.78 8.08 -26.06
N VAL A 134 4.69 7.33 -25.43
CA VAL A 134 6.02 6.99 -25.97
C VAL A 134 5.89 6.25 -27.29
N LEU A 135 5.00 5.24 -27.34
CA LEU A 135 4.79 4.44 -28.54
C LEU A 135 4.13 5.24 -29.68
N GLU A 136 3.30 6.23 -29.34
CA GLU A 136 2.58 7.08 -30.31
C GLU A 136 3.45 8.26 -30.78
N LYS A 137 3.94 9.10 -29.87
CA LYS A 137 4.59 10.38 -30.17
C LYS A 137 6.09 10.26 -30.47
N LYS A 138 6.77 9.36 -29.80
CA LYS A 138 8.23 9.11 -29.94
C LYS A 138 9.10 10.34 -29.73
N ASP A 139 8.66 11.30 -28.89
CA ASP A 139 9.33 12.56 -28.61
C ASP A 139 10.02 12.59 -27.23
N LEU A 140 10.88 13.58 -27.01
CA LEU A 140 11.63 13.75 -25.76
C LEU A 140 10.70 13.85 -24.54
N ASN A 141 9.60 14.60 -24.64
CA ASN A 141 8.72 14.86 -23.49
C ASN A 141 8.01 13.61 -23.01
N SER A 142 7.53 12.76 -23.94
CA SER A 142 6.91 11.48 -23.57
C SER A 142 7.89 10.52 -22.92
N TYR A 143 9.14 10.44 -23.40
CA TYR A 143 10.18 9.61 -22.78
C TYR A 143 10.60 10.14 -21.41
N ALA A 144 10.76 11.45 -21.24
CA ALA A 144 11.07 12.06 -19.96
C ALA A 144 9.94 11.87 -18.93
N ALA A 145 8.68 12.06 -19.35
CA ALA A 145 7.52 11.84 -18.48
C ALA A 145 7.39 10.36 -18.07
N PHE A 146 7.70 9.43 -18.98
CA PHE A 146 7.70 8.01 -18.69
C PHE A 146 8.74 7.64 -17.63
N GLY A 147 9.97 8.14 -17.76
CA GLY A 147 11.01 7.95 -16.75
C GLY A 147 10.64 8.56 -15.39
N ALA A 148 10.09 9.78 -15.38
CA ALA A 148 9.66 10.44 -14.18
C ALA A 148 8.54 9.65 -13.45
N ALA A 149 7.57 9.10 -14.19
CA ALA A 149 6.51 8.26 -13.63
C ALA A 149 7.06 6.99 -12.97
N LEU A 150 8.03 6.31 -13.62
CA LEU A 150 8.70 5.14 -13.06
C LEU A 150 9.53 5.50 -11.82
N GLY A 151 10.28 6.59 -11.85
CA GLY A 151 11.11 7.04 -10.72
C GLY A 151 10.28 7.44 -9.50
N LEU A 152 9.20 8.18 -9.68
CA LEU A 152 8.25 8.49 -8.60
C LEU A 152 7.51 7.23 -8.11
N GLY A 153 7.19 6.30 -9.01
CA GLY A 153 6.64 5.00 -8.65
C GLY A 153 7.60 4.18 -7.78
N PHE A 154 8.91 4.31 -7.99
CA PHE A 154 9.92 3.69 -7.13
C PHE A 154 9.95 4.30 -5.73
N CYS A 155 9.68 5.60 -5.60
CA CYS A 155 9.47 6.25 -4.31
C CYS A 155 8.15 5.83 -3.63
N ALA A 156 7.20 5.21 -4.35
CA ALA A 156 5.96 4.70 -3.81
C ALA A 156 6.11 3.25 -3.28
N LYS A 157 6.58 2.33 -4.13
CA LYS A 157 6.81 0.92 -3.76
C LYS A 157 7.77 0.26 -4.76
N TYR A 158 8.67 -0.57 -4.27
CA TYR A 158 9.66 -1.26 -5.12
C TYR A 158 9.04 -2.15 -6.21
N HIS A 159 7.80 -2.59 -6.05
CA HIS A 159 7.09 -3.40 -7.06
C HIS A 159 6.99 -2.72 -8.43
N ILE A 160 7.16 -1.40 -8.53
CA ILE A 160 7.19 -0.68 -9.84
C ILE A 160 8.29 -1.20 -10.77
N VAL A 161 9.37 -1.80 -10.25
CA VAL A 161 10.46 -2.36 -11.06
C VAL A 161 9.96 -3.49 -11.98
N LEU A 162 8.86 -4.17 -11.62
CA LEU A 162 8.23 -5.18 -12.47
C LEU A 162 7.67 -4.59 -13.77
N PHE A 163 7.54 -3.26 -13.86
CA PHE A 163 7.16 -2.60 -15.12
C PHE A 163 8.19 -2.88 -16.23
N VAL A 164 9.48 -2.89 -15.87
CA VAL A 164 10.57 -3.09 -16.84
C VAL A 164 10.50 -4.46 -17.51
N PRO A 165 10.48 -5.59 -16.78
CA PRO A 165 10.34 -6.91 -17.41
C PRO A 165 9.01 -7.06 -18.19
N CYS A 166 7.90 -6.45 -17.74
CA CYS A 166 6.65 -6.44 -18.51
C CYS A 166 6.85 -5.77 -19.88
N LEU A 167 7.48 -4.60 -19.89
CA LEU A 167 7.80 -3.84 -21.11
C LEU A 167 8.76 -4.61 -22.02
N LEU A 168 9.85 -5.13 -21.47
CA LEU A 168 10.85 -5.87 -22.26
C LEU A 168 10.25 -7.11 -22.89
N LEU A 169 9.42 -7.86 -22.15
CA LEU A 169 8.73 -9.04 -22.66
C LEU A 169 7.73 -8.68 -23.78
N TYR A 170 6.99 -7.57 -23.62
CA TYR A 170 6.13 -7.05 -24.68
C TYR A 170 6.93 -6.71 -25.95
N LEU A 171 8.01 -5.94 -25.82
CA LEU A 171 8.85 -5.54 -26.95
C LEU A 171 9.46 -6.75 -27.66
N PHE A 172 9.88 -7.76 -26.91
CA PHE A 172 10.49 -8.97 -27.41
C PHE A 172 9.49 -9.88 -28.15
N LEU A 173 8.41 -10.28 -27.49
CA LEU A 173 7.44 -11.25 -28.05
C LEU A 173 6.61 -10.65 -29.18
N GLU A 174 6.29 -9.36 -29.12
CA GLU A 174 5.55 -8.65 -30.17
C GLU A 174 6.46 -8.07 -31.27
N LYS A 175 7.78 -8.29 -31.18
CA LYS A 175 8.78 -7.79 -32.13
C LYS A 175 8.69 -6.27 -32.35
N LYS A 176 8.47 -5.51 -31.24
CA LYS A 176 8.20 -4.06 -31.23
C LYS A 176 9.45 -3.21 -31.01
N TRP A 177 10.66 -3.77 -31.04
CA TRP A 177 11.90 -3.02 -30.82
C TRP A 177 12.05 -1.84 -31.78
N ASN A 178 11.58 -1.96 -33.03
CA ASN A 178 11.60 -0.89 -34.04
C ASN A 178 10.63 0.27 -33.73
N THR A 179 9.72 0.11 -32.78
CA THR A 179 8.82 1.19 -32.35
C THR A 179 9.48 2.11 -31.35
N VAL A 180 10.57 1.69 -30.71
CA VAL A 180 11.33 2.44 -29.72
C VAL A 180 12.21 3.48 -30.43
N ASN A 181 12.09 4.73 -30.05
CA ASN A 181 13.03 5.77 -30.48
C ASN A 181 14.23 5.83 -29.51
N TRP A 182 15.26 5.05 -29.84
CA TRP A 182 16.46 4.88 -29.02
C TRP A 182 17.17 6.19 -28.66
N LYS A 183 17.02 7.23 -29.50
CA LYS A 183 17.57 8.57 -29.23
C LYS A 183 17.10 9.16 -27.89
N TRP A 184 15.86 8.85 -27.47
CA TRP A 184 15.24 9.42 -26.29
C TRP A 184 15.22 8.48 -25.07
N VAL A 185 15.68 7.23 -25.22
CA VAL A 185 15.82 6.29 -24.07
C VAL A 185 16.69 6.88 -22.95
N PRO A 186 17.82 7.59 -23.24
CA PRO A 186 18.58 8.28 -22.19
C PRO A 186 17.73 9.25 -21.35
N ALA A 187 16.78 9.95 -21.97
CA ALA A 187 15.89 10.85 -21.21
C ALA A 187 15.04 10.11 -20.18
N THR A 188 14.50 8.91 -20.54
CA THR A 188 13.80 8.04 -19.59
C THR A 188 14.69 7.61 -18.44
N LEU A 189 15.92 7.19 -18.73
CA LEU A 189 16.87 6.75 -17.70
C LEU A 189 17.26 7.89 -16.77
N ILE A 190 17.58 9.06 -17.33
CA ILE A 190 17.99 10.26 -16.55
C ILE A 190 16.85 10.71 -15.64
N THR A 191 15.64 10.88 -16.19
CA THR A 191 14.50 11.33 -15.38
C THR A 191 14.07 10.27 -14.37
N GLY A 192 14.10 8.98 -14.73
CA GLY A 192 13.86 7.87 -13.81
C GLY A 192 14.81 7.89 -12.62
N LEU A 193 16.12 7.99 -12.89
CA LEU A 193 17.15 8.09 -11.85
C LEU A 193 17.00 9.35 -11.01
N LEU A 194 16.72 10.50 -11.62
CA LEU A 194 16.53 11.76 -10.91
C LEU A 194 15.39 11.66 -9.89
N PHE A 195 14.25 11.09 -10.27
CA PHE A 195 13.08 11.01 -9.40
C PHE A 195 13.13 9.85 -8.38
N CYS A 196 13.92 8.80 -8.60
CA CYS A 196 14.16 7.78 -7.58
C CYS A 196 15.39 8.07 -6.70
N LEU A 197 16.12 9.16 -6.97
CA LEU A 197 17.34 9.52 -6.26
C LEU A 197 17.20 9.55 -4.72
N PRO A 198 16.12 10.08 -4.13
CA PRO A 198 15.96 10.06 -2.67
C PRO A 198 16.12 8.65 -2.08
N VAL A 199 15.47 7.66 -2.66
CA VAL A 199 15.53 6.26 -2.19
C VAL A 199 16.94 5.66 -2.36
N ILE A 200 17.60 5.96 -3.49
CA ILE A 200 18.95 5.48 -3.76
C ILE A 200 19.93 6.07 -2.74
N LEU A 201 19.88 7.39 -2.51
CA LEU A 201 20.77 8.08 -1.57
C LEU A 201 20.58 7.57 -0.15
N TRP A 202 19.32 7.40 0.30
CA TRP A 202 19.04 6.86 1.63
C TRP A 202 19.61 5.44 1.80
N ASN A 203 19.37 4.57 0.82
CA ASN A 203 19.89 3.20 0.86
C ASN A 203 21.42 3.19 0.88
N TYR A 204 22.08 4.02 0.07
CA TYR A 204 23.54 4.15 0.09
C TYR A 204 24.05 4.60 1.46
N GLN A 205 23.39 5.55 2.11
CA GLN A 205 23.76 6.07 3.44
C GLN A 205 23.47 5.07 4.59
N ASN A 206 22.59 4.10 4.35
CA ASN A 206 22.16 3.11 5.35
C ASN A 206 22.51 1.67 4.93
N ASP A 207 23.67 1.46 4.28
CA ASP A 207 24.20 0.14 3.91
C ASP A 207 23.21 -0.75 3.15
N PHE A 208 22.36 -0.14 2.32
CA PHE A 208 21.30 -0.81 1.55
C PHE A 208 20.28 -1.56 2.40
N ALA A 209 20.04 -1.10 3.62
CA ALA A 209 19.21 -1.79 4.61
C ALA A 209 17.79 -2.09 4.09
N SER A 210 17.11 -1.12 3.43
CA SER A 210 15.77 -1.33 2.91
C SER A 210 15.75 -2.35 1.75
N PHE A 211 16.74 -2.32 0.86
CA PHE A 211 16.82 -3.29 -0.24
C PHE A 211 17.11 -4.69 0.27
N LYS A 212 18.01 -4.85 1.24
CA LYS A 212 18.29 -6.14 1.88
C LYS A 212 17.03 -6.69 2.55
N PHE A 213 16.37 -5.87 3.37
CA PHE A 213 15.13 -6.26 4.04
C PHE A 213 14.06 -6.76 3.05
N GLN A 214 13.84 -6.06 1.93
CA GLN A 214 12.85 -6.46 0.93
C GLN A 214 13.24 -7.75 0.17
N LEU A 215 14.52 -7.95 -0.08
CA LEU A 215 15.02 -9.19 -0.71
C LEU A 215 14.87 -10.39 0.24
N GLU A 216 15.26 -10.23 1.49
CA GLU A 216 15.13 -11.25 2.53
C GLU A 216 13.65 -11.61 2.74
N HIS A 217 12.78 -10.62 2.89
CA HIS A 217 11.35 -10.83 3.10
C HIS A 217 10.67 -11.62 1.96
N GLY A 218 11.18 -11.50 0.74
CA GLY A 218 10.67 -12.22 -0.43
C GLY A 218 11.32 -13.57 -0.75
N LEU A 219 12.47 -13.91 -0.13
CA LEU A 219 13.31 -15.03 -0.57
C LEU A 219 13.73 -16.01 0.54
N GLU A 220 13.61 -15.67 1.81
CA GLU A 220 14.21 -16.44 2.92
C GLU A 220 13.23 -17.36 3.64
N ARG A 221 12.98 -18.54 3.08
CA ARG A 221 12.62 -19.69 3.92
C ARG A 221 13.25 -20.96 3.37
N PRO A 222 13.89 -21.78 4.23
CA PRO A 222 14.61 -22.97 3.79
C PRO A 222 13.71 -24.11 3.28
N HIS A 223 12.40 -24.05 3.54
CA HIS A 223 11.45 -25.09 3.17
C HIS A 223 10.27 -24.51 2.43
N TYR A 224 9.87 -25.17 1.34
CA TYR A 224 8.61 -24.88 0.65
C TYR A 224 7.42 -25.42 1.44
N ASP A 225 6.41 -24.57 1.62
CA ASP A 225 5.11 -24.93 2.17
C ASP A 225 4.05 -24.79 1.06
N PRO A 226 3.39 -25.91 0.66
CA PRO A 226 2.32 -25.87 -0.34
C PRO A 226 1.17 -24.89 0.00
N GLU A 227 0.94 -24.63 1.30
CA GLU A 227 -0.08 -23.68 1.76
C GLU A 227 0.17 -22.28 1.21
N TRP A 228 1.42 -21.83 1.05
CA TRP A 228 1.74 -20.52 0.50
C TRP A 228 1.25 -20.36 -0.94
N THR A 229 1.51 -21.36 -1.79
CA THR A 229 1.07 -21.32 -3.19
C THR A 229 -0.44 -21.50 -3.31
N ILE A 230 -1.04 -22.40 -2.54
CA ILE A 230 -2.49 -22.62 -2.53
C ILE A 230 -3.20 -21.36 -2.07
N SER A 231 -2.78 -20.76 -0.96
CA SER A 231 -3.34 -19.52 -0.43
C SER A 231 -3.21 -18.37 -1.42
N TYR A 232 -2.04 -18.23 -2.07
CA TYR A 232 -1.84 -17.24 -3.12
C TYR A 232 -2.86 -17.41 -4.26
N VAL A 233 -2.95 -18.63 -4.84
CA VAL A 233 -3.83 -18.89 -5.98
C VAL A 233 -5.29 -18.66 -5.61
N LEU A 234 -5.73 -19.18 -4.47
CA LEU A 234 -7.10 -18.99 -3.99
C LEU A 234 -7.41 -17.50 -3.73
N ALA A 235 -6.49 -16.78 -3.08
CA ALA A 235 -6.65 -15.35 -2.84
C ALA A 235 -6.81 -14.57 -4.15
N GLN A 236 -5.95 -14.83 -5.17
CA GLN A 236 -6.06 -14.13 -6.44
C GLN A 236 -7.36 -14.46 -7.18
N ILE A 237 -7.80 -15.72 -7.19
CA ILE A 237 -9.08 -16.11 -7.80
C ILE A 237 -10.26 -15.42 -7.11
N LEU A 238 -10.26 -15.38 -5.77
CA LEU A 238 -11.35 -14.77 -5.00
C LEU A 238 -11.37 -13.24 -5.14
N ILE A 239 -10.21 -12.57 -5.03
CA ILE A 239 -10.12 -11.10 -5.05
C ILE A 239 -10.39 -10.54 -6.45
N ILE A 240 -9.84 -11.16 -7.51
CA ILE A 240 -10.13 -10.76 -8.90
C ILE A 240 -11.57 -11.13 -9.28
N PHE A 241 -12.11 -12.15 -8.66
CA PHE A 241 -13.40 -12.79 -8.94
C PHE A 241 -13.38 -13.73 -10.15
N PRO A 242 -13.86 -14.99 -10.01
CA PRO A 242 -13.71 -16.03 -11.02
C PRO A 242 -14.19 -15.63 -12.43
N VAL A 243 -15.35 -14.95 -12.52
CA VAL A 243 -15.93 -14.53 -13.80
C VAL A 243 -15.08 -13.44 -14.47
N VAL A 244 -14.51 -12.52 -13.69
CA VAL A 244 -13.63 -11.45 -14.18
C VAL A 244 -12.31 -12.05 -14.67
N LEU A 245 -11.73 -12.96 -13.89
CA LEU A 245 -10.50 -13.66 -14.25
C LEU A 245 -10.70 -14.47 -15.54
N TRP A 246 -11.80 -15.21 -15.62
CA TRP A 246 -12.13 -15.97 -16.83
C TRP A 246 -12.32 -15.07 -18.05
N ALA A 247 -13.04 -13.95 -17.90
CA ALA A 247 -13.24 -12.99 -19.00
C ALA A 247 -11.90 -12.41 -19.47
N ALA A 248 -11.00 -12.03 -18.57
CA ALA A 248 -9.67 -11.52 -18.90
C ALA A 248 -8.81 -12.56 -19.64
N LEU A 249 -8.87 -13.84 -19.25
CA LEU A 249 -8.15 -14.94 -19.91
C LEU A 249 -8.65 -15.23 -21.34
N LYS A 250 -9.93 -14.98 -21.62
CA LYS A 250 -10.53 -15.24 -22.94
C LYS A 250 -10.30 -14.12 -23.95
N VAL A 251 -9.93 -12.92 -23.52
CA VAL A 251 -9.69 -11.78 -24.40
C VAL A 251 -8.29 -11.83 -24.99
N LYS A 252 -8.23 -11.68 -26.31
CA LYS A 252 -6.97 -11.50 -27.05
C LYS A 252 -7.02 -10.11 -27.72
N PRO A 253 -6.57 -9.07 -27.02
CA PRO A 253 -6.64 -7.72 -27.56
C PRO A 253 -5.72 -7.57 -28.77
N ALA A 254 -6.19 -6.80 -29.76
CA ALA A 254 -5.38 -6.37 -30.89
C ALA A 254 -4.48 -5.18 -30.49
N ASN A 255 -3.51 -4.84 -31.36
CA ASN A 255 -2.80 -3.58 -31.23
C ASN A 255 -3.79 -2.38 -31.31
N PRO A 256 -3.56 -1.28 -30.60
CA PRO A 256 -2.35 -0.97 -29.80
C PRO A 256 -2.37 -1.45 -28.34
N VAL A 257 -3.48 -1.98 -27.80
CA VAL A 257 -3.65 -2.31 -26.36
C VAL A 257 -3.13 -3.70 -25.99
N ARG A 258 -2.48 -4.38 -26.89
CA ARG A 258 -1.96 -5.75 -26.66
C ARG A 258 -0.92 -5.83 -25.55
N PHE A 259 -0.19 -4.75 -25.27
CA PHE A 259 0.75 -4.68 -24.15
C PHE A 259 0.09 -4.99 -22.79
N MET A 260 -1.21 -4.71 -22.63
CA MET A 260 -1.93 -4.97 -21.38
C MET A 260 -1.87 -6.44 -20.93
N ILE A 261 -1.70 -7.39 -21.86
CA ILE A 261 -1.51 -8.81 -21.55
C ILE A 261 -0.30 -9.01 -20.62
N TYR A 262 0.81 -8.36 -20.94
CA TYR A 262 2.07 -8.52 -20.21
C TYR A 262 1.99 -7.87 -18.82
N PHE A 263 1.33 -6.73 -18.71
CA PHE A 263 1.11 -6.01 -17.47
C PHE A 263 0.01 -6.63 -16.57
N ALA A 264 -0.85 -7.48 -17.15
CA ALA A 264 -1.83 -8.25 -16.41
C ALA A 264 -1.22 -9.55 -15.84
N TRP A 265 -0.52 -10.32 -16.68
CA TRP A 265 -0.17 -11.70 -16.32
C TRP A 265 1.23 -11.83 -15.72
N LEU A 266 2.23 -11.05 -16.18
CA LEU A 266 3.59 -11.21 -15.67
C LEU A 266 3.71 -10.92 -14.17
N PRO A 267 3.13 -9.85 -13.60
CA PRO A 267 3.20 -9.65 -12.14
C PRO A 267 2.51 -10.78 -11.36
N LEU A 268 1.36 -11.30 -11.84
CA LEU A 268 0.70 -12.44 -11.21
C LEU A 268 1.59 -13.69 -11.25
N LEU A 269 2.22 -13.97 -12.39
CA LEU A 269 3.13 -15.11 -12.55
C LEU A 269 4.42 -14.94 -11.75
N PHE A 270 4.93 -13.70 -11.63
CA PHE A 270 6.09 -13.41 -10.78
C PHE A 270 5.81 -13.75 -9.31
N PHE A 271 4.70 -13.29 -8.77
CA PHE A 271 4.33 -13.58 -7.38
C PHE A 271 3.90 -15.04 -7.18
N LEU A 272 3.35 -15.70 -8.20
CA LEU A 272 3.18 -17.15 -8.17
C LEU A 272 4.54 -17.84 -8.04
N GLY A 273 5.55 -17.41 -8.78
CA GLY A 273 6.93 -17.90 -8.62
C GLY A 273 7.51 -17.65 -7.24
N THR A 274 7.24 -16.47 -6.65
CA THR A 274 7.66 -16.13 -5.26
C THR A 274 6.98 -17.04 -4.24
N SER A 275 5.72 -17.44 -4.44
CA SER A 275 4.98 -18.29 -3.51
C SER A 275 5.58 -19.69 -3.31
N PHE A 276 6.49 -20.11 -4.20
CA PHE A 276 7.29 -21.34 -3.99
C PHE A 276 8.45 -21.15 -2.99
N LYS A 277 8.73 -19.91 -2.57
CA LYS A 277 9.87 -19.59 -1.69
C LYS A 277 9.46 -18.86 -0.42
N ALA A 278 8.36 -18.14 -0.42
CA ALA A 278 7.87 -17.35 0.70
C ALA A 278 6.34 -17.21 0.68
N LEU A 279 5.75 -16.91 1.83
CA LEU A 279 4.35 -16.48 1.90
C LEU A 279 4.18 -15.14 1.17
N VAL A 280 3.29 -15.11 0.18
CA VAL A 280 2.98 -13.91 -0.60
C VAL A 280 1.70 -13.28 -0.06
N GLU A 281 1.80 -12.02 0.37
CA GLU A 281 0.63 -11.27 0.79
C GLU A 281 -0.34 -11.05 -0.39
N ALA A 282 -1.64 -11.13 -0.10
CA ALA A 282 -2.69 -11.12 -1.12
C ALA A 282 -2.71 -9.85 -1.99
N ASN A 283 -2.19 -8.72 -1.48
CA ASN A 283 -2.12 -7.43 -2.15
C ASN A 283 -0.84 -7.22 -2.98
N TRP A 284 0.21 -8.06 -2.83
CA TRP A 284 1.45 -7.81 -3.57
C TRP A 284 1.27 -7.72 -5.09
N PRO A 285 0.46 -8.58 -5.75
CA PRO A 285 0.24 -8.48 -7.19
C PRO A 285 -0.78 -7.42 -7.61
N ILE A 286 -1.18 -6.51 -6.74
CA ILE A 286 -2.20 -5.48 -6.99
C ILE A 286 -1.93 -4.63 -8.25
N ILE A 287 -0.65 -4.46 -8.61
CA ILE A 287 -0.23 -3.74 -9.84
C ILE A 287 -0.74 -4.40 -11.12
N ALA A 288 -1.04 -5.70 -11.10
CA ALA A 288 -1.62 -6.42 -12.24
C ALA A 288 -3.11 -6.09 -12.46
N TYR A 289 -3.84 -5.79 -11.38
CA TYR A 289 -5.30 -5.71 -11.39
C TYR A 289 -5.87 -4.68 -12.36
N PRO A 290 -5.31 -3.46 -12.49
CA PRO A 290 -5.80 -2.50 -13.48
C PRO A 290 -5.82 -3.08 -14.90
N ALA A 291 -4.76 -3.78 -15.31
CA ALA A 291 -4.67 -4.40 -16.63
C ALA A 291 -5.57 -5.63 -16.75
N VAL A 292 -5.68 -6.48 -15.72
CA VAL A 292 -6.62 -7.62 -15.69
C VAL A 292 -8.06 -7.13 -15.88
N PHE A 293 -8.45 -6.04 -15.17
CA PHE A 293 -9.78 -5.46 -15.30
C PHE A 293 -10.00 -4.78 -16.66
N MET A 294 -8.95 -4.20 -17.27
CA MET A 294 -9.00 -3.68 -18.63
C MET A 294 -9.28 -4.80 -19.64
N LEU A 295 -8.56 -5.93 -19.53
CA LEU A 295 -8.80 -7.10 -20.36
C LEU A 295 -10.21 -7.65 -20.15
N ALA A 296 -10.64 -7.83 -18.90
CA ALA A 296 -11.98 -8.32 -18.60
C ALA A 296 -13.08 -7.41 -19.18
N ALA A 297 -12.92 -6.08 -19.08
CA ALA A 297 -13.88 -5.12 -19.62
C ALA A 297 -14.02 -5.18 -21.15
N MET A 298 -13.02 -5.70 -21.85
CA MET A 298 -13.07 -5.91 -23.30
C MET A 298 -13.90 -7.15 -23.70
N HIS A 299 -14.20 -8.07 -22.77
CA HIS A 299 -14.99 -9.26 -23.05
C HIS A 299 -16.46 -8.89 -23.34
N PRO A 300 -17.08 -9.38 -24.42
CA PRO A 300 -18.42 -8.93 -24.88
C PRO A 300 -19.52 -9.04 -23.82
N ARG A 301 -19.47 -10.07 -22.96
CA ARG A 301 -20.47 -10.31 -21.92
C ARG A 301 -20.17 -9.61 -20.60
N MET A 302 -19.02 -8.94 -20.45
CA MET A 302 -18.62 -8.37 -19.16
C MET A 302 -19.53 -7.21 -18.74
N ALA A 303 -20.05 -6.45 -19.69
CA ALA A 303 -21.05 -5.42 -19.45
C ALA A 303 -22.30 -5.95 -18.70
N GLN A 304 -22.68 -7.21 -18.96
CA GLN A 304 -23.80 -7.88 -18.28
C GLN A 304 -23.36 -8.57 -16.97
N TRP A 305 -22.18 -9.19 -16.96
CA TRP A 305 -21.70 -9.98 -15.82
C TRP A 305 -21.18 -9.11 -14.67
N LYS A 306 -20.78 -7.87 -14.91
CA LYS A 306 -20.33 -6.94 -13.86
C LYS A 306 -21.31 -6.81 -12.70
N LYS A 307 -22.62 -7.04 -12.92
CA LYS A 307 -23.63 -6.99 -11.86
C LYS A 307 -23.40 -8.03 -10.75
N TYR A 308 -22.89 -9.22 -11.09
CA TYR A 308 -22.57 -10.25 -10.10
C TYR A 308 -21.34 -9.86 -9.27
N TYR A 309 -20.32 -9.29 -9.92
CA TYR A 309 -19.15 -8.75 -9.26
C TYR A 309 -19.52 -7.59 -8.31
N ILE A 310 -20.28 -6.63 -8.80
CA ILE A 310 -20.75 -5.47 -8.02
C ILE A 310 -21.62 -5.92 -6.85
N GLY A 311 -22.56 -6.85 -7.09
CA GLY A 311 -23.44 -7.37 -6.04
C GLY A 311 -22.65 -8.08 -4.92
N PHE A 312 -21.70 -8.94 -5.30
CA PHE A 312 -20.88 -9.68 -4.35
C PHE A 312 -19.98 -8.76 -3.51
N PHE A 313 -19.11 -7.99 -4.16
CA PHE A 313 -18.19 -7.12 -3.43
C PHE A 313 -18.87 -5.89 -2.83
N GLY A 314 -19.98 -5.43 -3.40
CA GLY A 314 -20.81 -4.40 -2.81
C GLY A 314 -21.43 -4.85 -1.49
N ALA A 315 -21.91 -6.08 -1.42
CA ALA A 315 -22.41 -6.66 -0.16
C ALA A 315 -21.30 -6.85 0.89
N ILE A 316 -20.12 -7.34 0.49
CA ILE A 316 -18.96 -7.44 1.38
C ILE A 316 -18.52 -6.06 1.89
N THR A 317 -18.44 -5.07 1.00
CA THR A 317 -18.07 -3.69 1.38
C THR A 317 -19.11 -3.09 2.34
N ALA A 318 -20.41 -3.28 2.07
CA ALA A 318 -21.47 -2.82 2.97
C ALA A 318 -21.39 -3.49 4.34
N ALA A 319 -21.16 -4.82 4.39
CA ALA A 319 -20.97 -5.54 5.63
C ALA A 319 -19.73 -5.04 6.41
N ALA A 320 -18.60 -4.84 5.73
CA ALA A 320 -17.39 -4.30 6.35
C ALA A 320 -17.62 -2.88 6.91
N LEU A 321 -18.33 -2.01 6.19
CA LEU A 321 -18.70 -0.68 6.68
C LEU A 321 -19.63 -0.74 7.90
N VAL A 322 -20.60 -1.67 7.93
CA VAL A 322 -21.46 -1.88 9.10
C VAL A 322 -20.63 -2.29 10.31
N ILE A 323 -19.71 -3.24 10.14
CA ILE A 323 -18.83 -3.70 11.24
C ILE A 323 -17.94 -2.56 11.75
N LEU A 324 -17.39 -1.74 10.87
CA LEU A 324 -16.53 -0.63 11.23
C LEU A 324 -17.29 0.52 11.92
N LEU A 325 -18.46 0.88 11.40
CA LEU A 325 -19.19 2.06 11.85
C LEU A 325 -20.14 1.80 13.01
N VAL A 326 -20.59 0.54 13.21
CA VAL A 326 -21.52 0.17 14.27
C VAL A 326 -20.77 -0.51 15.42
N PRO A 327 -20.62 0.14 16.59
CA PRO A 327 -19.77 -0.33 17.70
C PRO A 327 -20.03 -1.78 18.14
N GLN A 328 -21.29 -2.22 18.13
CA GLN A 328 -21.72 -3.56 18.57
C GLN A 328 -21.12 -4.69 17.74
N PHE A 329 -20.73 -4.43 16.49
CA PHE A 329 -20.19 -5.45 15.59
C PHE A 329 -18.65 -5.46 15.52
N ARG A 330 -17.95 -4.49 16.10
CA ARG A 330 -16.49 -4.39 16.04
C ARG A 330 -15.77 -5.59 16.63
N THR A 331 -16.32 -6.18 17.68
CA THR A 331 -15.78 -7.37 18.35
C THR A 331 -15.85 -8.65 17.52
N LEU A 332 -16.54 -8.65 16.38
CA LEU A 332 -16.62 -9.80 15.48
C LEU A 332 -15.28 -10.13 14.80
N ASN A 333 -14.38 -9.16 14.69
CA ASN A 333 -13.06 -9.38 14.08
C ASN A 333 -11.99 -8.54 14.79
N PRO A 334 -10.97 -9.17 15.40
CA PRO A 334 -9.92 -8.47 16.13
C PRO A 334 -9.15 -7.42 15.28
N LYS A 335 -8.92 -7.69 13.98
CA LYS A 335 -8.25 -6.71 13.09
C LYS A 335 -9.10 -5.46 12.83
N ILE A 336 -10.43 -5.56 12.96
CA ILE A 336 -11.33 -4.41 12.82
C ILE A 336 -11.45 -3.67 14.14
N SER A 337 -11.40 -4.36 15.29
CA SER A 337 -11.42 -3.72 16.60
C SER A 337 -10.12 -3.02 16.96
N GLU A 338 -8.97 -3.50 16.48
CA GLU A 338 -7.62 -3.04 16.83
C GLU A 338 -7.45 -1.51 16.84
N PRO A 339 -7.86 -0.72 15.82
CA PRO A 339 -7.71 0.73 15.88
C PRO A 339 -8.52 1.38 16.99
N PHE A 340 -9.67 0.80 17.37
CA PHE A 340 -10.52 1.29 18.46
C PHE A 340 -9.95 0.89 19.82
N ASP A 341 -9.35 -0.29 19.92
CA ASP A 341 -8.67 -0.77 21.12
C ASP A 341 -7.45 0.12 21.42
N PHE A 342 -6.65 0.47 20.39
CA PHE A 342 -5.56 1.43 20.54
C PHE A 342 -6.04 2.84 20.87
N GLN A 343 -7.19 3.28 20.37
CA GLN A 343 -7.77 4.57 20.74
C GLN A 343 -8.14 4.61 22.22
N ASN A 344 -8.77 3.56 22.74
CA ASN A 344 -9.10 3.43 24.15
C ASN A 344 -7.82 3.36 25.01
N LEU A 345 -6.86 2.53 24.58
CA LEU A 345 -5.57 2.37 25.24
C LEU A 345 -4.81 3.70 25.35
N ALA A 346 -4.83 4.53 24.30
CA ALA A 346 -4.21 5.84 24.29
C ALA A 346 -4.81 6.78 25.34
N GLN A 347 -6.14 6.76 25.52
CA GLN A 347 -6.82 7.55 26.55
C GLN A 347 -6.44 7.08 27.96
N GLU A 348 -6.39 5.76 28.19
CA GLU A 348 -6.08 5.20 29.51
C GLU A 348 -4.62 5.38 29.92
N THR A 349 -3.72 5.49 28.94
CA THR A 349 -2.27 5.56 29.15
C THR A 349 -1.69 6.96 29.01
N ALA A 350 -2.47 7.96 28.60
CA ALA A 350 -2.02 9.33 28.36
C ALA A 350 -1.28 9.98 29.56
N LYS A 351 -1.63 9.59 30.78
CA LYS A 351 -1.02 10.10 32.02
C LYS A 351 0.38 9.52 32.32
N TYR A 352 0.77 8.45 31.66
CA TYR A 352 2.06 7.77 31.87
C TYR A 352 3.09 8.32 30.91
N GLN A 353 4.09 9.06 31.40
CA GLN A 353 5.12 9.68 30.56
C GLN A 353 6.50 9.58 31.20
N PRO A 354 7.57 9.36 30.42
CA PRO A 354 7.58 8.99 28.99
C PRO A 354 7.04 7.57 28.76
N LEU A 355 6.22 7.39 27.70
CA LEU A 355 5.55 6.15 27.37
C LEU A 355 6.21 5.46 26.17
N TYR A 356 6.37 4.15 26.29
CA TYR A 356 6.88 3.27 25.24
C TYR A 356 5.86 2.18 24.92
N GLY A 357 5.88 1.69 23.66
CA GLY A 357 5.11 0.53 23.23
C GLY A 357 6.01 -0.66 22.88
N ASP A 358 5.42 -1.85 22.80
CA ASP A 358 6.12 -3.10 22.48
C ASP A 358 6.26 -3.37 20.97
N SER A 359 5.55 -2.64 20.15
CA SER A 359 5.55 -2.79 18.69
C SER A 359 5.38 -1.43 18.02
N TYR A 360 5.78 -1.35 16.73
CA TYR A 360 5.58 -0.13 15.96
C TYR A 360 4.10 0.19 15.78
N GLN A 361 3.26 -0.83 15.65
CA GLN A 361 1.82 -0.69 15.54
C GLN A 361 1.24 0.01 16.77
N MET A 362 1.53 -0.52 17.95
CA MET A 362 1.08 0.05 19.22
C MET A 362 1.63 1.46 19.42
N SER A 363 2.93 1.64 19.30
CA SER A 363 3.59 2.93 19.54
C SER A 363 3.04 4.03 18.64
N SER A 364 2.90 3.74 17.34
CA SER A 364 2.39 4.69 16.37
C SER A 364 0.91 5.03 16.60
N SER A 365 0.09 4.02 16.91
CA SER A 365 -1.32 4.20 17.20
C SER A 365 -1.52 5.04 18.46
N LEU A 366 -0.80 4.73 19.53
CA LEU A 366 -0.85 5.50 20.77
C LEU A 366 -0.42 6.95 20.53
N TRP A 367 0.66 7.19 19.77
CA TRP A 367 1.08 8.54 19.40
C TRP A 367 0.02 9.27 18.60
N TYR A 368 -0.54 8.61 17.56
CA TYR A 368 -1.59 9.23 16.73
C TYR A 368 -2.82 9.64 17.53
N PHE A 369 -3.34 8.75 18.40
CA PHE A 369 -4.57 9.02 19.14
C PHE A 369 -4.37 9.95 20.35
N SER A 370 -3.23 9.86 21.06
CA SER A 370 -2.94 10.74 22.20
C SER A 370 -2.36 12.10 21.80
N LYS A 371 -1.88 12.24 20.57
CA LYS A 371 -1.09 13.38 20.07
C LYS A 371 0.18 13.68 20.90
N THR A 372 0.59 12.72 21.72
CA THR A 372 1.82 12.77 22.53
C THR A 372 2.80 11.74 22.00
N PRO A 373 4.09 12.08 21.80
CA PRO A 373 5.07 11.13 21.31
C PRO A 373 5.16 9.86 22.16
N VAL A 374 4.97 8.71 21.50
CA VAL A 374 5.17 7.37 22.07
C VAL A 374 6.12 6.62 21.15
N PHE A 375 7.24 6.13 21.70
CA PHE A 375 8.26 5.42 20.95
C PHE A 375 8.14 3.91 21.17
N LYS A 376 8.59 3.12 20.21
CA LYS A 376 8.82 1.70 20.44
C LYS A 376 10.08 1.54 21.28
N LEU A 377 10.02 0.70 22.31
CA LEU A 377 11.20 0.38 23.09
C LEU A 377 12.19 -0.42 22.22
N LYS A 378 13.47 -0.04 22.23
CA LYS A 378 14.50 -0.65 21.38
C LYS A 378 14.62 -2.14 21.63
N ASP A 379 14.74 -2.91 20.55
CA ASP A 379 14.96 -4.38 20.53
C ASP A 379 13.84 -5.20 21.19
N ILE A 380 12.65 -4.62 21.43
CA ILE A 380 11.52 -5.34 22.05
C ILE A 380 10.77 -6.22 21.03
N SER A 381 10.85 -5.88 19.76
CA SER A 381 10.24 -6.61 18.64
C SER A 381 11.15 -6.51 17.41
N ARG A 382 10.68 -6.90 16.22
CA ARG A 382 11.48 -6.79 14.99
C ARG A 382 12.05 -5.39 14.81
N PHE A 383 13.18 -5.30 14.13
CA PHE A 383 13.77 -4.01 13.75
C PHE A 383 12.87 -3.24 12.79
N ASP A 384 12.69 -1.93 13.05
CA ASP A 384 11.89 -1.01 12.24
C ASP A 384 12.39 0.44 12.37
N PHE A 385 11.61 1.39 11.82
CA PHE A 385 11.96 2.81 11.87
C PHE A 385 12.25 3.34 13.29
N PHE A 386 11.48 2.91 14.31
CA PHE A 386 11.70 3.40 15.67
C PHE A 386 13.09 3.02 16.21
N ASP A 387 13.64 1.84 15.84
CA ASP A 387 14.95 1.43 16.28
C ASP A 387 16.09 2.29 15.73
N THR A 388 15.82 3.07 14.68
CA THR A 388 16.76 4.06 14.13
C THR A 388 16.77 5.38 14.91
N LEU A 389 15.79 5.59 15.81
CA LEU A 389 15.65 6.82 16.57
C LEU A 389 16.40 6.74 17.90
N PRO A 390 17.09 7.82 18.33
CA PRO A 390 17.75 7.83 19.63
C PRO A 390 16.76 7.70 20.80
N GLU A 391 15.52 8.17 20.61
CA GLU A 391 14.45 8.10 21.60
C GLU A 391 13.93 6.67 21.87
N ALA A 392 14.29 5.67 21.07
CA ALA A 392 13.93 4.27 21.33
C ALA A 392 14.53 3.73 22.66
N LYS A 393 15.54 4.40 23.20
CA LYS A 393 16.09 4.12 24.53
C LYS A 393 15.69 5.24 25.51
N PRO A 394 15.17 4.89 26.70
CA PRO A 394 14.84 5.88 27.73
C PRO A 394 16.08 6.66 28.20
N ALA A 395 15.98 7.98 28.26
CA ALA A 395 17.08 8.86 28.67
C ALA A 395 17.14 9.08 30.19
N GLY A 396 16.02 8.94 30.90
CA GLY A 396 15.91 9.19 32.36
C GLY A 396 16.06 7.93 33.20
N ASN A 397 15.70 8.06 34.49
CA ASN A 397 15.71 6.96 35.46
C ASN A 397 14.32 6.34 35.66
N LYS A 398 13.32 6.81 34.92
CA LYS A 398 11.96 6.30 34.97
C LYS A 398 11.29 6.39 33.59
N PHE A 399 10.55 5.34 33.24
CA PHE A 399 9.67 5.34 32.06
C PHE A 399 8.53 4.33 32.23
N TYR A 400 7.56 4.38 31.31
CA TYR A 400 6.43 3.46 31.27
C TYR A 400 6.45 2.67 29.96
N LEU A 401 6.08 1.39 30.05
CA LEU A 401 5.94 0.51 28.90
C LEU A 401 4.53 -0.08 28.84
N VAL A 402 3.85 0.10 27.72
CA VAL A 402 2.64 -0.66 27.40
C VAL A 402 3.05 -1.81 26.49
N LYS A 403 2.60 -3.01 26.83
CA LYS A 403 2.87 -4.21 26.03
C LYS A 403 1.72 -5.20 26.09
N HIS A 404 1.67 -6.12 25.15
CA HIS A 404 0.81 -7.29 25.24
C HIS A 404 1.31 -8.20 26.37
N GLU A 405 0.39 -8.81 27.12
CA GLU A 405 0.70 -9.56 28.35
C GLU A 405 1.74 -10.67 28.12
N GLY A 406 1.67 -11.38 26.98
CA GLY A 406 2.59 -12.48 26.64
C GLY A 406 3.94 -12.07 26.07
N ASN A 407 4.16 -10.80 25.71
CA ASN A 407 5.40 -10.38 25.08
C ASN A 407 6.57 -10.29 26.07
N GLY A 408 7.78 -10.71 25.66
CA GLY A 408 9.00 -10.63 26.44
C GLY A 408 9.50 -9.19 26.62
N LEU A 409 10.57 -9.05 27.40
CA LEU A 409 11.30 -7.79 27.60
C LEU A 409 12.71 -7.88 27.01
N PRO A 410 13.28 -6.80 26.46
CA PRO A 410 14.65 -6.79 25.96
C PRO A 410 15.65 -7.07 27.07
N GLN A 411 16.66 -7.88 26.77
CA GLN A 411 17.69 -8.31 27.75
C GLN A 411 18.49 -7.12 28.32
N TRP A 412 18.76 -6.09 27.50
CA TRP A 412 19.51 -4.91 27.93
C TRP A 412 18.86 -4.15 29.12
N LEU A 413 17.56 -4.32 29.37
CA LEU A 413 16.90 -3.72 30.55
C LEU A 413 17.50 -4.28 31.83
N SER A 414 17.64 -5.59 31.94
CA SER A 414 18.27 -6.24 33.11
C SER A 414 19.76 -5.91 33.22
N GLU A 415 20.47 -5.89 32.10
CA GLU A 415 21.89 -5.52 32.04
C GLU A 415 22.16 -4.11 32.53
N GLN A 416 21.21 -3.17 32.30
CA GLN A 416 21.27 -1.78 32.76
C GLN A 416 20.57 -1.55 34.10
N GLN A 417 20.31 -2.61 34.87
CA GLN A 417 19.71 -2.56 36.22
C GLN A 417 18.33 -1.90 36.28
N TRP A 418 17.54 -1.97 35.21
CA TRP A 418 16.16 -1.57 35.24
C TRP A 418 15.32 -2.58 36.02
N THR A 419 14.54 -2.10 36.98
CA THR A 419 13.50 -2.84 37.70
C THR A 419 12.15 -2.37 37.28
N TYR A 420 11.14 -3.23 37.33
CA TYR A 420 9.79 -2.84 36.94
C TYR A 420 8.75 -3.37 37.92
N GLN A 421 7.62 -2.68 37.93
CA GLN A 421 6.39 -3.14 38.59
C GLN A 421 5.21 -3.00 37.61
N GLU A 422 4.28 -3.95 37.70
CA GLU A 422 3.02 -3.86 36.97
C GLU A 422 2.10 -2.82 37.67
N ILE A 423 1.63 -1.82 36.91
CA ILE A 423 0.77 -0.76 37.43
C ILE A 423 -0.69 -1.05 37.14
N LYS A 424 -0.97 -1.55 35.91
CA LYS A 424 -2.34 -1.68 35.45
C LYS A 424 -2.44 -2.74 34.37
N LYS A 425 -3.51 -3.54 34.39
CA LYS A 425 -3.97 -4.34 33.26
C LYS A 425 -5.11 -3.62 32.56
N ILE A 426 -5.09 -3.63 31.23
CA ILE A 426 -6.08 -2.99 30.36
C ILE A 426 -6.56 -4.04 29.35
N ALA A 427 -7.89 -4.21 29.26
CA ALA A 427 -8.47 -5.12 28.28
C ALA A 427 -8.14 -4.70 26.82
N PRO A 428 -8.02 -5.66 25.86
CA PRO A 428 -8.24 -7.08 26.11
C PRO A 428 -7.05 -7.81 26.73
N ASP A 429 -5.79 -7.41 26.49
CA ASP A 429 -4.57 -8.15 26.85
C ASP A 429 -3.34 -7.25 27.05
N PHE A 430 -3.54 -5.99 27.41
CA PHE A 430 -2.45 -5.04 27.63
C PHE A 430 -2.06 -4.89 29.09
N VAL A 431 -0.76 -4.73 29.34
CA VAL A 431 -0.25 -4.37 30.65
C VAL A 431 0.58 -3.09 30.59
N VAL A 432 0.49 -2.28 31.62
CA VAL A 432 1.32 -1.09 31.83
C VAL A 432 2.34 -1.40 32.92
N LEU A 433 3.62 -1.29 32.55
CA LEU A 433 4.76 -1.48 33.45
C LEU A 433 5.41 -0.13 33.73
N GLU A 434 5.73 0.13 34.98
CA GLU A 434 6.60 1.24 35.39
C GLU A 434 8.03 0.72 35.57
N PHE A 435 8.98 1.30 34.86
CA PHE A 435 10.39 1.00 34.98
C PHE A 435 11.10 2.10 35.74
N THR A 436 11.98 1.69 36.67
CA THR A 436 12.86 2.58 37.42
C THR A 436 14.27 2.00 37.50
N ARG A 437 15.27 2.86 37.57
CA ARG A 437 16.66 2.50 37.86
C ARG A 437 17.27 3.47 38.87
N PRO A 438 18.29 3.04 39.62
CA PRO A 438 18.98 3.90 40.62
C PRO A 438 19.52 5.20 40.05
#